data_5fc6925b0be910bad0c032ac8360f131
#
_entry.id   5fc6925b0be910bad0c032ac8360f131
#
_cell.length_a   1.000
_cell.length_b   1.000
_cell.length_c   1.000
_cell.angle_alpha   90.00
_cell.angle_beta   90.00
_cell.angle_gamma   90.00
#
_symmetry.space_group_name_H-M   'P 1'
#
loop_
_entity.id
_entity.type
_entity.pdbx_description
1 polymer ?
#
loop_
_entity_poly.entity_id
_entity_poly.type
_entity_poly.pdbx_seq_one_letter_code
_entity_poly.pdbx_strand_id
1 'polypeptide(L)'
;MGLFKKFRDAWFAPMSFDSLDDDFYDRLEESLILADVGMDVALDATEKLRRRAYDDRLLTADQVKGALREILAEKLEVGDSRLDLSTQPSVILVIGVNGVGKTTSIGKLAYQLKKQGKKVLLCAGDTFRAAAADQLEIWANRAGVDIVRQNEGADPGAVLFDALAAAKARRSDVVLVDTAGRLHNKANLMKELAKLRKIIDRELPGAAKETLLVLDATTGQNGLIQARQFKETAGLTGIVLTKLDGTAKGGIVIAIAQELQVPVKFCLLYTSPSPRDA
;
A
#
# COMPACT_ATOMS: atom_id res chain seq x y z
N MET A 1 -4.46 -8.15 17.09
CA MET A 1 -4.91 -7.39 18.27
C MET A 1 -3.85 -6.47 18.90
N GLY A 2 -2.54 -6.58 18.60
CA GLY A 2 -1.47 -5.81 19.24
C GLY A 2 -1.16 -4.42 18.65
N LEU A 3 -1.40 -4.18 17.36
CA LEU A 3 -0.95 -2.98 16.65
C LEU A 3 -1.82 -1.76 16.95
N PHE A 4 -3.13 -1.92 16.93
CA PHE A 4 -4.08 -0.88 17.33
C PHE A 4 -3.88 -0.48 18.80
N LYS A 5 -3.40 -1.39 19.66
CA LYS A 5 -3.10 -1.08 21.05
C LYS A 5 -1.88 -0.18 21.18
N LYS A 6 -0.79 -0.42 20.42
CA LYS A 6 0.40 0.44 20.41
C LYS A 6 0.12 1.81 19.79
N PHE A 7 -0.66 1.87 18.71
CA PHE A 7 -1.13 3.11 18.11
C PHE A 7 -1.98 3.92 19.11
N ARG A 8 -2.94 3.27 19.73
CA ARG A 8 -3.80 3.86 20.76
C ARG A 8 -2.98 4.44 21.90
N ASP A 9 -2.03 3.66 22.44
CA ASP A 9 -1.28 4.02 23.61
C ASP A 9 -0.27 5.15 23.33
N ALA A 10 0.28 5.25 22.12
CA ALA A 10 1.18 6.33 21.72
C ALA A 10 0.44 7.66 21.46
N TRP A 11 -0.77 7.63 20.91
CA TRP A 11 -1.52 8.83 20.54
C TRP A 11 -2.32 9.43 21.70
N PHE A 12 -2.79 8.59 22.61
CA PHE A 12 -3.68 9.01 23.69
C PHE A 12 -3.01 9.02 25.07
N ALA A 13 -1.79 8.51 25.21
CA ALA A 13 -1.07 8.47 26.48
C ALA A 13 -0.84 9.87 27.12
N PRO A 14 -0.63 10.96 26.35
CA PRO A 14 -0.47 12.29 26.94
C PRO A 14 -1.78 13.05 27.17
N MET A 15 -2.95 12.53 26.77
CA MET A 15 -4.21 13.27 26.87
C MET A 15 -4.97 12.92 28.14
N SER A 16 -5.19 13.91 29.02
CA SER A 16 -6.22 13.83 30.05
C SER A 16 -7.58 14.06 29.38
N PHE A 17 -8.54 13.17 29.65
CA PHE A 17 -9.91 13.27 29.15
C PHE A 17 -10.85 13.78 30.25
N ASP A 18 -10.31 14.62 31.15
CA ASP A 18 -11.06 15.11 32.32
C ASP A 18 -12.10 16.16 31.91
N SER A 19 -11.87 16.84 30.78
CA SER A 19 -12.83 17.79 30.19
C SER A 19 -12.70 17.78 28.66
N LEU A 20 -13.83 17.91 27.96
CA LEU A 20 -13.89 18.11 26.52
C LEU A 20 -14.02 19.60 26.21
N ASP A 21 -13.07 20.38 26.70
CA ASP A 21 -12.96 21.83 26.49
C ASP A 21 -12.17 22.17 25.21
N ASP A 22 -12.05 23.45 24.91
CA ASP A 22 -11.31 23.92 23.73
C ASP A 22 -9.85 23.51 23.78
N ASP A 23 -9.22 23.56 24.97
CA ASP A 23 -7.83 23.11 25.15
C ASP A 23 -7.62 21.61 24.82
N PHE A 24 -8.63 20.78 25.07
CA PHE A 24 -8.59 19.37 24.69
C PHE A 24 -8.56 19.22 23.16
N TYR A 25 -9.45 19.92 22.45
CA TYR A 25 -9.55 19.84 20.99
C TYR A 25 -8.32 20.41 20.30
N ASP A 26 -7.76 21.51 20.82
CA ASP A 26 -6.50 22.10 20.29
C ASP A 26 -5.33 21.13 20.43
N ARG A 27 -5.18 20.49 21.59
CA ARG A 27 -4.15 19.47 21.82
C ARG A 27 -4.37 18.21 20.96
N LEU A 28 -5.61 17.82 20.72
CA LEU A 28 -5.93 16.70 19.84
C LEU A 28 -5.51 17.01 18.41
N GLU A 29 -5.83 18.20 17.92
CA GLU A 29 -5.47 18.67 16.58
C GLU A 29 -3.95 18.69 16.40
N GLU A 30 -3.20 19.28 17.33
CA GLU A 30 -1.76 19.26 17.34
C GLU A 30 -1.20 17.82 17.29
N SER A 31 -1.76 16.93 18.10
CA SER A 31 -1.36 15.52 18.13
C SER A 31 -1.61 14.78 16.81
N LEU A 32 -2.73 15.06 16.13
CA LEU A 32 -3.04 14.50 14.82
C LEU A 32 -2.07 15.01 13.75
N ILE A 33 -1.73 16.30 13.77
CA ILE A 33 -0.75 16.92 12.88
C ILE A 33 0.63 16.29 13.08
N LEU A 34 1.08 16.16 14.34
CA LEU A 34 2.35 15.53 14.69
C LEU A 34 2.43 14.06 14.28
N ALA A 35 1.29 13.40 14.18
CA ALA A 35 1.19 12.02 13.69
C ALA A 35 1.15 11.92 12.16
N ASP A 36 1.38 13.00 11.42
CA ASP A 36 1.34 13.09 9.96
C ASP A 36 -0.05 12.82 9.33
N VAL A 37 -1.15 13.06 10.05
CA VAL A 37 -2.52 12.92 9.50
C VAL A 37 -2.78 13.97 8.41
N GLY A 38 -2.07 15.09 8.44
CA GLY A 38 -2.29 16.25 7.58
C GLY A 38 -3.24 17.27 8.22
N MET A 39 -2.97 18.55 7.97
CA MET A 39 -3.68 19.65 8.65
C MET A 39 -5.19 19.64 8.36
N ASP A 40 -5.57 19.58 7.09
CA ASP A 40 -6.99 19.64 6.69
C ASP A 40 -7.79 18.46 7.27
N VAL A 41 -7.19 17.28 7.33
CA VAL A 41 -7.83 16.09 7.91
C VAL A 41 -7.90 16.21 9.44
N ALA A 42 -6.87 16.74 10.09
CA ALA A 42 -6.85 16.95 11.53
C ALA A 42 -7.95 17.92 11.97
N LEU A 43 -8.07 19.08 11.31
CA LEU A 43 -9.10 20.08 11.52
C LEU A 43 -10.51 19.49 11.35
N ASP A 44 -10.78 18.84 10.21
CA ASP A 44 -12.10 18.24 9.93
C ASP A 44 -12.44 17.13 10.93
N ALA A 45 -11.47 16.29 11.32
CA ALA A 45 -11.69 15.21 12.27
C ALA A 45 -11.98 15.76 13.68
N THR A 46 -11.27 16.80 14.10
CA THR A 46 -11.48 17.46 15.41
C THR A 46 -12.85 18.12 15.45
N GLU A 47 -13.24 18.85 14.40
CA GLU A 47 -14.56 19.50 14.34
C GLU A 47 -15.71 18.47 14.33
N LYS A 48 -15.57 17.37 13.57
CA LYS A 48 -16.54 16.27 13.58
C LYS A 48 -16.64 15.62 14.95
N LEU A 49 -15.51 15.41 15.62
CA LEU A 49 -15.49 14.84 16.96
C LEU A 49 -16.20 15.78 17.96
N ARG A 50 -15.96 17.10 17.88
CA ARG A 50 -16.61 18.10 18.74
C ARG A 50 -18.14 18.04 18.58
N ARG A 51 -18.65 18.03 17.35
CA ARG A 51 -20.08 17.89 17.05
C ARG A 51 -20.65 16.58 17.60
N ARG A 52 -19.98 15.46 17.29
CA ARG A 52 -20.41 14.13 17.73
C ARG A 52 -20.39 13.99 19.25
N ALA A 53 -19.39 14.58 19.93
CA ALA A 53 -19.32 14.58 21.39
C ALA A 53 -20.52 15.30 22.02
N TYR A 54 -20.96 16.41 21.42
CA TYR A 54 -22.15 17.15 21.86
C TYR A 54 -23.45 16.38 21.55
N ASP A 55 -23.63 15.90 20.32
CA ASP A 55 -24.86 15.25 19.85
C ASP A 55 -25.11 13.91 20.57
N ASP A 56 -24.07 13.08 20.69
CA ASP A 56 -24.12 11.75 21.30
C ASP A 56 -23.88 11.78 22.82
N ARG A 57 -23.61 12.94 23.39
CA ARG A 57 -23.31 13.15 24.82
C ARG A 57 -22.19 12.21 25.31
N LEU A 58 -21.05 12.25 24.63
CA LEU A 58 -19.91 11.41 25.01
C LEU A 58 -19.33 11.89 26.35
N LEU A 59 -19.32 10.99 27.34
CA LEU A 59 -18.94 11.31 28.71
C LEU A 59 -17.64 10.65 29.16
N THR A 60 -17.14 9.66 28.39
CA THR A 60 -15.95 8.89 28.77
C THR A 60 -14.86 8.97 27.71
N ALA A 61 -13.61 8.87 28.15
CA ALA A 61 -12.45 8.80 27.28
C ALA A 61 -12.56 7.71 26.21
N ASP A 62 -13.11 6.56 26.57
CA ASP A 62 -13.25 5.43 25.63
C ASP A 62 -14.31 5.71 24.55
N GLN A 63 -15.39 6.41 24.88
CA GLN A 63 -16.38 6.85 23.89
C GLN A 63 -15.78 7.86 22.91
N VAL A 64 -15.04 8.85 23.41
CA VAL A 64 -14.37 9.87 22.58
C VAL A 64 -13.33 9.22 21.65
N LYS A 65 -12.52 8.30 22.18
CA LYS A 65 -11.55 7.53 21.38
C LYS A 65 -12.24 6.66 20.34
N GLY A 66 -13.37 6.05 20.70
CA GLY A 66 -14.18 5.26 19.76
C GLY A 66 -14.69 6.12 18.60
N ALA A 67 -15.28 7.26 18.91
CA ALA A 67 -15.80 8.20 17.92
C ALA A 67 -14.68 8.74 17.01
N LEU A 68 -13.55 9.16 17.57
CA LEU A 68 -12.39 9.61 16.77
C LEU A 68 -11.87 8.50 15.83
N ARG A 69 -11.80 7.27 16.33
CA ARG A 69 -11.37 6.13 15.50
C ARG A 69 -12.30 5.91 14.32
N GLU A 70 -13.61 6.02 14.52
CA GLU A 70 -14.60 5.88 13.46
C GLU A 70 -14.48 7.01 12.45
N ILE A 71 -14.37 8.28 12.90
CA ILE A 71 -14.16 9.44 12.04
C ILE A 71 -12.90 9.29 11.18
N LEU A 72 -11.79 8.84 11.77
CA LEU A 72 -10.55 8.60 11.02
C LEU A 72 -10.62 7.38 10.09
N ALA A 73 -11.38 6.35 10.47
CA ALA A 73 -11.61 5.17 9.61
C ALA A 73 -12.43 5.53 8.37
N GLU A 74 -13.48 6.35 8.51
CA GLU A 74 -14.27 6.87 7.38
C GLU A 74 -13.40 7.60 6.35
N LYS A 75 -12.33 8.28 6.81
CA LYS A 75 -11.37 8.95 5.92
C LYS A 75 -10.53 7.98 5.09
N LEU A 76 -10.46 6.71 5.46
CA LEU A 76 -9.78 5.67 4.70
C LEU A 76 -10.68 4.96 3.70
N GLU A 77 -12.00 5.17 3.79
CA GLU A 77 -12.99 4.59 2.88
C GLU A 77 -13.03 5.35 1.54
N VAL A 78 -11.95 5.21 0.78
CA VAL A 78 -11.79 5.81 -0.53
C VAL A 78 -11.79 4.69 -1.58
N GLY A 79 -12.77 4.67 -2.47
CA GLY A 79 -12.85 3.69 -3.56
C GLY A 79 -12.99 2.24 -3.09
N ASP A 80 -12.70 1.27 -3.98
CA ASP A 80 -12.74 -0.16 -3.64
C ASP A 80 -11.37 -0.65 -3.15
N SER A 81 -11.30 -1.05 -1.89
CA SER A 81 -10.08 -1.60 -1.28
C SER A 81 -9.76 -3.03 -1.68
N ARG A 82 -10.65 -3.72 -2.40
CA ARG A 82 -10.42 -5.08 -2.90
C ARG A 82 -9.59 -5.05 -4.17
N LEU A 83 -8.84 -6.13 -4.43
CA LEU A 83 -8.20 -6.34 -5.73
C LEU A 83 -9.23 -6.70 -6.78
N ASP A 84 -9.13 -6.10 -7.95
CA ASP A 84 -9.87 -6.58 -9.12
C ASP A 84 -9.14 -7.80 -9.71
N LEU A 85 -9.68 -8.97 -9.44
CA LEU A 85 -9.22 -10.26 -9.97
C LEU A 85 -10.31 -10.92 -10.82
N SER A 86 -11.06 -10.11 -11.56
CA SER A 86 -12.22 -10.56 -12.35
C SER A 86 -11.85 -11.32 -13.62
N THR A 87 -10.59 -11.28 -14.03
CA THR A 87 -10.11 -11.96 -15.24
C THR A 87 -9.04 -13.02 -14.96
N GLN A 88 -8.79 -13.91 -15.93
CA GLN A 88 -7.76 -14.95 -15.85
C GLN A 88 -6.86 -14.90 -17.11
N PRO A 89 -5.62 -14.42 -16.97
CA PRO A 89 -5.03 -13.84 -15.77
C PRO A 89 -5.46 -12.39 -15.52
N SER A 90 -5.48 -11.97 -14.26
CA SER A 90 -5.42 -10.56 -13.85
C SER A 90 -3.96 -10.16 -13.65
N VAL A 91 -3.61 -8.89 -13.86
CA VAL A 91 -2.22 -8.42 -13.77
C VAL A 91 -2.10 -7.33 -12.72
N ILE A 92 -1.14 -7.50 -11.81
CA ILE A 92 -0.85 -6.53 -10.76
C ILE A 92 0.58 -6.01 -10.92
N LEU A 93 0.73 -4.75 -11.32
CA LEU A 93 2.01 -4.03 -11.31
C LEU A 93 2.28 -3.50 -9.89
N VAL A 94 3.43 -3.86 -9.34
CA VAL A 94 3.86 -3.37 -8.02
C VAL A 94 4.99 -2.37 -8.21
N ILE A 95 4.71 -1.10 -7.92
CA ILE A 95 5.60 0.02 -8.16
C ILE A 95 5.98 0.72 -6.85
N GLY A 96 6.98 1.58 -6.87
CA GLY A 96 7.47 2.35 -5.72
C GLY A 96 8.98 2.51 -5.74
N VAL A 97 9.52 3.35 -4.87
CA VAL A 97 10.98 3.60 -4.80
C VAL A 97 11.75 2.40 -4.24
N ASN A 98 13.07 2.42 -4.36
CA ASN A 98 13.90 1.37 -3.77
C ASN A 98 13.84 1.40 -2.23
N GLY A 99 13.86 0.23 -1.60
CA GLY A 99 13.88 0.10 -0.13
C GLY A 99 12.52 0.17 0.57
N VAL A 100 11.43 0.51 -0.14
CA VAL A 100 10.07 0.57 0.47
C VAL A 100 9.45 -0.81 0.74
N GLY A 101 10.06 -1.89 0.25
CA GLY A 101 9.57 -3.24 0.49
C GLY A 101 8.73 -3.86 -0.63
N LYS A 102 8.88 -3.43 -1.90
CA LYS A 102 8.15 -3.98 -3.06
C LYS A 102 8.25 -5.50 -3.14
N THR A 103 9.47 -6.03 -3.28
CA THR A 103 9.71 -7.48 -3.43
C THR A 103 9.17 -8.28 -2.25
N THR A 104 9.30 -7.76 -1.01
CA THR A 104 8.72 -8.39 0.18
C THR A 104 7.19 -8.37 0.13
N SER A 105 6.59 -7.26 -0.31
CA SER A 105 5.13 -7.13 -0.45
C SER A 105 4.59 -8.10 -1.48
N ILE A 106 5.29 -8.25 -2.61
CA ILE A 106 4.95 -9.25 -3.66
C ILE A 106 4.97 -10.66 -3.07
N GLY A 107 6.02 -11.02 -2.32
CA GLY A 107 6.11 -12.32 -1.69
C GLY A 107 4.96 -12.63 -0.72
N LYS A 108 4.60 -11.64 0.11
CA LYS A 108 3.47 -11.77 1.04
C LYS A 108 2.12 -11.85 0.31
N LEU A 109 1.93 -11.03 -0.71
CA LEU A 109 0.70 -11.03 -1.52
C LEU A 109 0.56 -12.35 -2.30
N ALA A 110 1.63 -12.84 -2.90
CA ALA A 110 1.66 -14.13 -3.59
C ALA A 110 1.26 -15.27 -2.67
N TYR A 111 1.80 -15.29 -1.45
CA TYR A 111 1.45 -16.29 -0.44
C TYR A 111 -0.03 -16.23 -0.03
N GLN A 112 -0.56 -15.02 0.18
CA GLN A 112 -1.97 -14.83 0.54
C GLN A 112 -2.91 -15.28 -0.59
N LEU A 113 -2.62 -14.88 -1.83
CA LEU A 113 -3.41 -15.26 -3.00
C LEU A 113 -3.37 -16.78 -3.22
N LYS A 114 -2.19 -17.42 -3.05
CA LYS A 114 -2.08 -18.86 -3.11
C LYS A 114 -2.92 -19.56 -2.03
N LYS A 115 -2.90 -19.04 -0.78
CA LYS A 115 -3.77 -19.57 0.28
C LYS A 115 -5.26 -19.47 -0.03
N GLN A 116 -5.66 -18.51 -0.86
CA GLN A 116 -7.03 -18.36 -1.39
C GLN A 116 -7.31 -19.29 -2.60
N GLY A 117 -6.39 -20.19 -2.92
CA GLY A 117 -6.51 -21.13 -4.04
C GLY A 117 -6.17 -20.56 -5.41
N LYS A 118 -5.62 -19.33 -5.48
CA LYS A 118 -5.21 -18.71 -6.76
C LYS A 118 -3.90 -19.27 -7.26
N LYS A 119 -3.82 -19.50 -8.57
CA LYS A 119 -2.59 -19.85 -9.27
C LYS A 119 -1.83 -18.58 -9.63
N VAL A 120 -0.76 -18.30 -8.89
CA VAL A 120 0.02 -17.06 -9.00
C VAL A 120 1.30 -17.28 -9.78
N LEU A 121 1.64 -16.34 -10.67
CA LEU A 121 2.91 -16.26 -11.38
C LEU A 121 3.60 -14.94 -11.03
N LEU A 122 4.88 -15.00 -10.65
CA LEU A 122 5.71 -13.81 -10.44
C LEU A 122 6.48 -13.45 -11.69
N CYS A 123 6.62 -12.15 -11.96
CA CYS A 123 7.43 -11.59 -13.04
C CYS A 123 8.54 -10.72 -12.44
N ALA A 124 9.80 -11.08 -12.65
CA ALA A 124 10.98 -10.35 -12.17
C ALA A 124 11.34 -9.20 -13.12
N GLY A 125 10.54 -8.12 -13.11
CA GLY A 125 10.72 -6.96 -13.97
C GLY A 125 11.77 -5.95 -13.48
N ASP A 126 12.29 -6.04 -12.25
CA ASP A 126 13.47 -5.27 -11.81
C ASP A 126 14.75 -5.94 -12.30
N THR A 127 15.05 -5.76 -13.57
CA THR A 127 16.21 -6.39 -14.24
C THR A 127 17.51 -5.62 -14.06
N PHE A 128 17.45 -4.44 -13.43
CA PHE A 128 18.64 -3.58 -13.25
C PHE A 128 19.45 -3.92 -12.00
N ARG A 129 18.92 -4.71 -11.10
CA ARG A 129 19.57 -5.13 -9.86
C ARG A 129 19.71 -6.64 -9.85
N ALA A 130 20.95 -7.14 -9.96
CA ALA A 130 21.25 -8.57 -9.95
C ALA A 130 20.56 -9.30 -8.77
N ALA A 131 20.67 -8.74 -7.57
CA ALA A 131 20.07 -9.33 -6.38
C ALA A 131 18.53 -9.24 -6.31
N ALA A 132 17.86 -8.45 -7.16
CA ALA A 132 16.41 -8.30 -7.09
C ALA A 132 15.68 -9.54 -7.60
N ALA A 133 16.11 -10.07 -8.74
CA ALA A 133 15.55 -11.29 -9.30
C ALA A 133 15.78 -12.50 -8.38
N ASP A 134 16.99 -12.64 -7.82
CA ASP A 134 17.31 -13.72 -6.88
C ASP A 134 16.48 -13.59 -5.58
N GLN A 135 16.32 -12.36 -5.08
CA GLN A 135 15.46 -12.12 -3.91
C GLN A 135 14.00 -12.50 -4.20
N LEU A 136 13.48 -12.15 -5.38
CA LEU A 136 12.11 -12.49 -5.76
C LEU A 136 11.95 -14.02 -5.94
N GLU A 137 12.97 -14.71 -6.45
CA GLU A 137 12.96 -16.17 -6.55
C GLU A 137 12.92 -16.87 -5.18
N ILE A 138 13.66 -16.37 -4.20
CA ILE A 138 13.57 -16.86 -2.82
C ILE A 138 12.13 -16.72 -2.30
N TRP A 139 11.46 -15.59 -2.58
CA TRP A 139 10.07 -15.41 -2.20
C TRP A 139 9.12 -16.34 -2.97
N ALA A 140 9.35 -16.55 -4.28
CA ALA A 140 8.58 -17.47 -5.10
C ALA A 140 8.64 -18.90 -4.53
N ASN A 141 9.84 -19.36 -4.23
CA ASN A 141 10.07 -20.68 -3.65
C ASN A 141 9.39 -20.84 -2.27
N ARG A 142 9.51 -19.85 -1.39
CA ARG A 142 8.87 -19.86 -0.08
C ARG A 142 7.33 -19.83 -0.18
N ALA A 143 6.79 -19.03 -1.08
CA ALA A 143 5.35 -18.99 -1.34
C ALA A 143 4.87 -20.22 -2.12
N GLY A 144 5.79 -20.97 -2.74
CA GLY A 144 5.51 -22.12 -3.61
C GLY A 144 4.74 -21.70 -4.85
N VAL A 145 5.13 -20.59 -5.49
CA VAL A 145 4.53 -20.06 -6.71
C VAL A 145 5.57 -20.00 -7.82
N ASP A 146 5.11 -20.02 -9.07
CA ASP A 146 5.99 -19.95 -10.24
C ASP A 146 6.58 -18.54 -10.40
N ILE A 147 7.76 -18.46 -11.05
CA ILE A 147 8.41 -17.20 -11.41
C ILE A 147 8.90 -17.24 -12.85
N VAL A 148 8.83 -16.10 -13.55
CA VAL A 148 9.52 -15.84 -14.82
C VAL A 148 10.56 -14.76 -14.57
N ARG A 149 11.81 -15.05 -14.93
CA ARG A 149 12.95 -14.15 -14.84
C ARG A 149 13.86 -14.31 -16.04
N GLN A 150 14.66 -13.30 -16.33
CA GLN A 150 15.74 -13.32 -17.30
C GLN A 150 17.06 -12.86 -16.65
N ASN A 151 18.13 -12.85 -17.43
CA ASN A 151 19.44 -12.38 -16.96
C ASN A 151 19.42 -10.88 -16.60
N GLU A 152 20.34 -10.49 -15.74
CA GLU A 152 20.57 -9.08 -15.42
C GLU A 152 20.76 -8.24 -16.69
N GLY A 153 20.16 -7.02 -16.69
CA GLY A 153 20.21 -6.12 -17.84
C GLY A 153 19.24 -6.43 -18.97
N ALA A 154 18.44 -7.50 -18.88
CA ALA A 154 17.38 -7.78 -19.84
C ALA A 154 16.36 -6.62 -19.89
N ASP A 155 15.66 -6.47 -21.02
CA ASP A 155 14.56 -5.51 -21.12
C ASP A 155 13.38 -5.91 -20.22
N PRO A 156 12.95 -5.09 -19.25
CA PRO A 156 11.79 -5.39 -18.40
C PRO A 156 10.53 -5.74 -19.20
N GLY A 157 10.37 -5.12 -20.38
CA GLY A 157 9.25 -5.41 -21.28
C GLY A 157 9.31 -6.82 -21.86
N ALA A 158 10.50 -7.35 -22.15
CA ALA A 158 10.66 -8.72 -22.64
C ALA A 158 10.34 -9.73 -21.53
N VAL A 159 10.82 -9.50 -20.30
CA VAL A 159 10.50 -10.36 -19.15
C VAL A 159 8.99 -10.39 -18.91
N LEU A 160 8.32 -9.23 -18.97
CA LEU A 160 6.87 -9.15 -18.83
C LEU A 160 6.15 -9.92 -19.96
N PHE A 161 6.58 -9.75 -21.20
CA PHE A 161 6.00 -10.47 -22.34
C PHE A 161 6.06 -11.98 -22.12
N ASP A 162 7.21 -12.52 -21.73
CA ASP A 162 7.39 -13.94 -21.44
C ASP A 162 6.52 -14.39 -20.26
N ALA A 163 6.41 -13.56 -19.21
CA ALA A 163 5.56 -13.86 -18.08
C ALA A 163 4.07 -13.93 -18.46
N LEU A 164 3.59 -13.02 -19.31
CA LEU A 164 2.21 -13.05 -19.79
C LEU A 164 1.93 -14.25 -20.68
N ALA A 165 2.87 -14.61 -21.57
CA ALA A 165 2.78 -15.81 -22.38
C ALA A 165 2.75 -17.09 -21.51
N ALA A 166 3.64 -17.18 -20.52
CA ALA A 166 3.66 -18.27 -19.56
C ALA A 166 2.36 -18.34 -18.72
N ALA A 167 1.82 -17.19 -18.30
CA ALA A 167 0.57 -17.12 -17.54
C ALA A 167 -0.61 -17.67 -18.34
N LYS A 168 -0.71 -17.32 -19.62
CA LYS A 168 -1.73 -17.89 -20.55
C LYS A 168 -1.57 -19.40 -20.67
N ALA A 169 -0.37 -19.87 -20.98
CA ALA A 169 -0.09 -21.30 -21.18
C ALA A 169 -0.37 -22.14 -19.93
N ARG A 170 -0.02 -21.61 -18.76
CA ARG A 170 -0.20 -22.27 -17.47
C ARG A 170 -1.58 -22.05 -16.86
N ARG A 171 -2.44 -21.22 -17.46
CA ARG A 171 -3.74 -20.81 -16.91
C ARG A 171 -3.58 -20.26 -15.50
N SER A 172 -2.67 -19.32 -15.32
CA SER A 172 -2.50 -18.61 -14.05
C SER A 172 -3.68 -17.67 -13.80
N ASP A 173 -4.09 -17.51 -12.53
CA ASP A 173 -5.15 -16.58 -12.18
C ASP A 173 -4.63 -15.15 -12.06
N VAL A 174 -3.39 -15.00 -11.57
CA VAL A 174 -2.80 -13.69 -11.27
C VAL A 174 -1.33 -13.66 -11.65
N VAL A 175 -0.92 -12.56 -12.29
CA VAL A 175 0.50 -12.22 -12.52
C VAL A 175 0.88 -11.04 -11.65
N LEU A 176 1.85 -11.22 -10.75
CA LEU A 176 2.43 -10.15 -9.93
C LEU A 176 3.76 -9.71 -10.55
N VAL A 177 3.87 -8.44 -10.91
CA VAL A 177 5.04 -7.89 -11.62
C VAL A 177 5.84 -7.00 -10.66
N ASP A 178 7.07 -7.40 -10.31
CA ASP A 178 8.04 -6.53 -9.64
C ASP A 178 8.64 -5.56 -10.64
N THR A 179 8.80 -4.30 -10.27
CA THR A 179 9.34 -3.26 -11.14
C THR A 179 10.53 -2.55 -10.50
N ALA A 180 11.37 -1.95 -11.34
CA ALA A 180 12.44 -1.08 -10.87
C ALA A 180 11.89 0.09 -10.02
N GLY A 181 12.70 0.59 -9.08
CA GLY A 181 12.30 1.66 -8.15
C GLY A 181 13.21 2.88 -8.19
N ARG A 182 13.79 3.23 -9.36
CA ARG A 182 14.79 4.31 -9.49
C ARG A 182 14.15 5.67 -9.68
N LEU A 183 13.66 6.28 -8.57
CA LEU A 183 12.98 7.58 -8.63
C LEU A 183 13.93 8.74 -9.01
N HIS A 184 15.23 8.63 -8.77
CA HIS A 184 16.21 9.65 -9.18
C HIS A 184 16.28 9.84 -10.70
N ASN A 185 15.78 8.89 -11.49
CA ASN A 185 15.57 9.02 -12.93
C ASN A 185 14.07 8.87 -13.26
N LYS A 186 13.26 9.78 -12.68
CA LYS A 186 11.81 9.77 -12.77
C LYS A 186 11.29 9.60 -14.19
N ALA A 187 11.83 10.35 -15.15
CA ALA A 187 11.35 10.33 -16.53
C ALA A 187 11.52 8.94 -17.18
N ASN A 188 12.63 8.27 -16.91
CA ASN A 188 12.88 6.93 -17.45
C ASN A 188 12.00 5.88 -16.78
N LEU A 189 11.83 5.97 -15.45
CA LEU A 189 10.92 5.07 -14.72
C LEU A 189 9.48 5.19 -15.23
N MET A 190 9.00 6.42 -15.46
CA MET A 190 7.64 6.63 -15.98
C MET A 190 7.47 6.13 -17.41
N LYS A 191 8.49 6.29 -18.27
CA LYS A 191 8.50 5.70 -19.62
C LYS A 191 8.46 4.18 -19.57
N GLU A 192 9.23 3.58 -18.66
CA GLU A 192 9.24 2.13 -18.46
C GLU A 192 7.87 1.62 -18.00
N LEU A 193 7.25 2.24 -16.99
CA LEU A 193 5.92 1.87 -16.51
C LEU A 193 4.86 2.01 -17.62
N ALA A 194 4.91 3.08 -18.39
CA ALA A 194 4.01 3.27 -19.54
C ALA A 194 4.21 2.18 -20.62
N LYS A 195 5.47 1.77 -20.87
CA LYS A 195 5.80 0.65 -21.78
C LYS A 195 5.20 -0.65 -21.26
N LEU A 196 5.40 -0.98 -19.97
CA LEU A 196 4.85 -2.20 -19.37
C LEU A 196 3.32 -2.25 -19.49
N ARG A 197 2.63 -1.13 -19.21
CA ARG A 197 1.17 -1.06 -19.38
C ARG A 197 0.73 -1.33 -20.82
N LYS A 198 1.40 -0.71 -21.80
CA LYS A 198 1.11 -0.97 -23.23
C LYS A 198 1.29 -2.44 -23.62
N ILE A 199 2.30 -3.10 -23.05
CA ILE A 199 2.51 -4.54 -23.29
C ILE A 199 1.35 -5.35 -22.71
N ILE A 200 0.92 -5.04 -21.48
CA ILE A 200 -0.24 -5.70 -20.86
C ILE A 200 -1.50 -5.50 -21.69
N ASP A 201 -1.76 -4.26 -22.14
CA ASP A 201 -2.94 -3.93 -22.95
C ASP A 201 -2.96 -4.68 -24.28
N ARG A 202 -1.79 -4.85 -24.90
CA ARG A 202 -1.65 -5.58 -26.14
C ARG A 202 -1.79 -7.08 -25.99
N GLU A 203 -1.10 -7.66 -24.98
CA GLU A 203 -1.05 -9.11 -24.78
C GLU A 203 -2.27 -9.69 -24.09
N LEU A 204 -2.94 -8.89 -23.28
CA LEU A 204 -4.13 -9.24 -22.49
C LEU A 204 -5.20 -8.14 -22.62
N PRO A 205 -5.79 -7.95 -23.80
CA PRO A 205 -6.86 -6.98 -23.97
C PRO A 205 -8.04 -7.33 -23.05
N GLY A 206 -8.53 -6.35 -22.30
CA GLY A 206 -9.63 -6.54 -21.36
C GLY A 206 -9.29 -7.21 -20.03
N ALA A 207 -8.01 -7.54 -19.77
CA ALA A 207 -7.61 -8.05 -18.48
C ALA A 207 -7.82 -7.02 -17.34
N ALA A 208 -8.24 -7.49 -16.18
CA ALA A 208 -8.21 -6.69 -14.96
C ALA A 208 -6.76 -6.31 -14.61
N LYS A 209 -6.54 -5.03 -14.39
CA LYS A 209 -5.20 -4.43 -14.17
C LYS A 209 -5.17 -3.60 -12.92
N GLU A 210 -4.30 -3.96 -12.02
CA GLU A 210 -4.01 -3.19 -10.83
C GLU A 210 -2.62 -2.57 -10.92
N THR A 211 -2.47 -1.34 -10.45
CA THR A 211 -1.18 -0.70 -10.24
C THR A 211 -1.08 -0.30 -8.78
N LEU A 212 -0.33 -1.08 -8.01
CA LEU A 212 -0.18 -0.89 -6.57
C LEU A 212 1.10 -0.13 -6.27
N LEU A 213 0.96 1.03 -5.65
CA LEU A 213 2.09 1.80 -5.13
C LEU A 213 2.45 1.33 -3.72
N VAL A 214 3.68 0.85 -3.56
CA VAL A 214 4.22 0.50 -2.24
C VAL A 214 4.87 1.73 -1.61
N LEU A 215 4.43 2.08 -0.42
CA LEU A 215 4.92 3.20 0.38
C LEU A 215 5.38 2.73 1.75
N ASP A 216 6.49 3.29 2.20
CA ASP A 216 7.02 3.08 3.55
C ASP A 216 6.42 4.13 4.49
N ALA A 217 5.64 3.70 5.47
CA ALA A 217 4.97 4.60 6.42
C ALA A 217 5.96 5.42 7.27
N THR A 218 7.22 4.98 7.40
CA THR A 218 8.23 5.72 8.16
C THR A 218 8.72 6.98 7.43
N THR A 219 8.42 7.11 6.13
CA THR A 219 8.85 8.28 5.32
C THR A 219 8.00 9.52 5.53
N GLY A 220 6.83 9.40 6.21
CA GLY A 220 5.94 10.53 6.50
C GLY A 220 5.57 11.32 5.25
N GLN A 221 5.64 12.65 5.31
CA GLN A 221 5.26 13.55 4.20
C GLN A 221 6.04 13.31 2.90
N ASN A 222 7.27 12.79 2.96
CA ASN A 222 8.01 12.42 1.77
C ASN A 222 7.32 11.29 0.98
N GLY A 223 6.64 10.38 1.68
CA GLY A 223 5.82 9.34 1.08
C GLY A 223 4.65 9.92 0.27
N LEU A 224 4.01 10.96 0.79
CA LEU A 224 2.92 11.67 0.11
C LEU A 224 3.41 12.35 -1.18
N ILE A 225 4.55 13.02 -1.12
CA ILE A 225 5.17 13.65 -2.32
C ILE A 225 5.47 12.60 -3.39
N GLN A 226 6.02 11.45 -3.01
CA GLN A 226 6.25 10.34 -3.93
C GLN A 226 4.94 9.83 -4.53
N ALA A 227 3.91 9.64 -3.70
CA ALA A 227 2.62 9.13 -4.11
C ALA A 227 1.93 10.05 -5.15
N ARG A 228 1.97 11.38 -4.97
CA ARG A 228 1.49 12.36 -5.97
C ARG A 228 2.17 12.15 -7.32
N GLN A 229 3.50 11.99 -7.33
CA GLN A 229 4.27 11.83 -8.55
C GLN A 229 3.90 10.56 -9.31
N PHE A 230 3.65 9.46 -8.60
CA PHE A 230 3.23 8.20 -9.22
C PHE A 230 1.76 8.25 -9.69
N LYS A 231 0.87 8.94 -8.95
CA LYS A 231 -0.53 9.08 -9.35
C LYS A 231 -0.69 9.70 -10.73
N GLU A 232 0.02 10.81 -10.97
CA GLU A 232 -0.07 11.56 -12.23
C GLU A 232 0.32 10.74 -13.47
N THR A 233 1.17 9.72 -13.29
CA THR A 233 1.82 9.05 -14.42
C THR A 233 1.57 7.55 -14.50
N ALA A 234 1.29 6.88 -13.39
CA ALA A 234 1.21 5.44 -13.34
C ALA A 234 -0.23 4.88 -13.27
N GLY A 235 -1.26 5.74 -13.17
CA GLY A 235 -2.65 5.29 -13.08
C GLY A 235 -2.86 4.33 -11.91
N LEU A 236 -2.59 4.81 -10.70
CA LEU A 236 -2.69 4.02 -9.47
C LEU A 236 -4.12 3.54 -9.22
N THR A 237 -4.24 2.27 -8.84
CA THR A 237 -5.51 1.67 -8.42
C THR A 237 -5.54 1.33 -6.93
N GLY A 238 -4.38 1.34 -6.27
CA GLY A 238 -4.30 1.04 -4.85
C GLY A 238 -2.94 1.33 -4.25
N ILE A 239 -2.91 1.40 -2.94
CA ILE A 239 -1.72 1.63 -2.12
C ILE A 239 -1.46 0.41 -1.26
N VAL A 240 -0.19 0.04 -1.14
CA VAL A 240 0.34 -0.93 -0.18
C VAL A 240 1.21 -0.19 0.81
N LEU A 241 0.82 -0.15 2.08
CA LEU A 241 1.63 0.43 3.13
C LEU A 241 2.51 -0.63 3.79
N THR A 242 3.76 -0.26 4.04
CA THR A 242 4.73 -1.10 4.74
C THR A 242 5.25 -0.40 5.99
N LYS A 243 5.80 -1.16 6.93
CA LYS A 243 6.50 -0.68 8.14
C LYS A 243 5.67 0.25 9.05
N LEU A 244 4.35 0.15 9.00
CA LEU A 244 3.46 0.96 9.84
C LEU A 244 3.67 0.66 11.34
N ASP A 245 4.14 -0.52 11.68
CA ASP A 245 4.49 -0.96 13.04
C ASP A 245 5.80 -0.35 13.57
N GLY A 246 6.59 0.29 12.71
CA GLY A 246 7.86 0.93 13.03
C GLY A 246 7.77 2.46 13.25
N THR A 247 6.59 3.07 13.20
CA THR A 247 6.45 4.52 13.25
C THR A 247 5.29 4.98 14.14
N ALA A 248 5.48 6.12 14.82
CA ALA A 248 4.40 6.88 15.44
C ALA A 248 3.62 7.76 14.43
N LYS A 249 4.15 7.90 13.20
CA LYS A 249 3.61 8.77 12.12
C LYS A 249 2.66 8.03 11.19
N GLY A 250 1.90 7.08 11.71
CA GLY A 250 0.98 6.26 10.92
C GLY A 250 -0.21 7.01 10.30
N GLY A 251 -0.45 8.25 10.74
CA GLY A 251 -1.49 9.11 10.18
C GLY A 251 -1.28 9.46 8.71
N ILE A 252 -0.06 9.36 8.21
CA ILE A 252 0.26 9.58 6.80
C ILE A 252 -0.61 8.74 5.84
N VAL A 253 -1.08 7.57 6.27
CA VAL A 253 -1.98 6.74 5.46
C VAL A 253 -3.28 7.47 5.14
N ILE A 254 -3.81 8.21 6.11
CA ILE A 254 -5.06 8.96 5.97
C ILE A 254 -4.83 10.15 5.03
N ALA A 255 -3.74 10.90 5.22
CA ALA A 255 -3.38 12.00 4.35
C ALA A 255 -3.22 11.54 2.89
N ILE A 256 -2.55 10.41 2.66
CA ILE A 256 -2.36 9.84 1.32
C ILE A 256 -3.70 9.42 0.71
N ALA A 257 -4.54 8.70 1.45
CA ALA A 257 -5.85 8.24 0.95
C ALA A 257 -6.74 9.42 0.57
N GLN A 258 -6.84 10.43 1.43
CA GLN A 258 -7.67 11.61 1.21
C GLN A 258 -7.16 12.47 0.06
N GLU A 259 -5.87 12.73 -0.01
CA GLU A 259 -5.33 13.59 -1.04
C GLU A 259 -5.29 12.92 -2.42
N LEU A 260 -4.90 11.67 -2.45
CA LEU A 260 -4.79 10.95 -3.72
C LEU A 260 -6.11 10.35 -4.19
N GLN A 261 -7.12 10.23 -3.33
CA GLN A 261 -8.36 9.53 -3.65
C GLN A 261 -8.08 8.15 -4.26
N VAL A 262 -7.10 7.43 -3.67
CA VAL A 262 -6.68 6.07 -4.06
C VAL A 262 -6.79 5.17 -2.83
N PRO A 263 -7.48 4.02 -2.92
CA PRO A 263 -7.72 3.17 -1.77
C PRO A 263 -6.44 2.52 -1.23
N VAL A 264 -6.34 2.40 0.08
CA VAL A 264 -5.33 1.56 0.72
C VAL A 264 -5.81 0.12 0.67
N LYS A 265 -5.22 -0.70 -0.19
CA LYS A 265 -5.62 -2.10 -0.37
C LYS A 265 -4.92 -3.04 0.60
N PHE A 266 -3.70 -2.72 1.01
CA PHE A 266 -2.93 -3.54 1.95
C PHE A 266 -2.13 -2.69 2.91
N CYS A 267 -2.10 -3.14 4.17
CA CYS A 267 -1.17 -2.68 5.19
C CYS A 267 -0.33 -3.89 5.62
N LEU A 268 0.91 -3.96 5.14
CA LEU A 268 1.79 -5.10 5.35
C LEU A 268 2.79 -4.78 6.45
N LEU A 269 2.55 -5.32 7.62
CA LEU A 269 3.42 -5.22 8.80
C LEU A 269 4.54 -6.26 8.74
N TYR A 270 5.57 -6.06 9.55
CA TYR A 270 6.59 -7.09 9.74
C TYR A 270 5.97 -8.42 10.20
N THR A 271 4.97 -8.34 11.07
CA THR A 271 4.22 -9.47 11.62
C THR A 271 3.09 -9.98 10.70
N SER A 272 2.89 -9.38 9.50
CA SER A 272 1.88 -9.91 8.56
C SER A 272 2.26 -11.30 8.09
N PRO A 273 1.29 -12.22 7.88
CA PRO A 273 1.56 -13.57 7.41
C PRO A 273 2.47 -13.56 6.19
N SER A 274 3.52 -14.34 6.24
CA SER A 274 4.51 -14.42 5.17
C SER A 274 4.99 -15.86 5.00
N PRO A 275 5.59 -16.19 3.86
CA PRO A 275 6.21 -17.51 3.67
C PRO A 275 7.36 -17.83 4.63
N ARG A 276 7.83 -16.86 5.44
CA ARG A 276 8.82 -17.10 6.49
C ARG A 276 8.23 -17.80 7.71
N ASP A 277 6.91 -17.68 7.88
CA ASP A 277 6.18 -18.20 9.04
C ASP A 277 5.62 -19.61 8.76
N ALA A 278 5.86 -20.11 7.56
CA ALA A 278 5.49 -21.46 7.11
C ALA A 278 6.69 -22.38 7.09
#